data_0ab9f80287c1f9fbe991e1dc9679d0aa
#
_entry.id   0ab9f80287c1f9fbe991e1dc9679d0aa
#
_cell.length_a   1.000
_cell.length_b   1.000
_cell.length_c   1.000
_cell.angle_alpha   90.00
_cell.angle_beta   90.00
_cell.angle_gamma   90.00
#
_symmetry.space_group_name_H-M   'P 1'
#
loop_
_entity.id
_entity.type
_entity.pdbx_description
1 polymer ?
#
loop_
_entity_poly.entity_id
_entity_poly.type
_entity_poly.pdbx_seq_one_letter_code
_entity_poly.pdbx_strand_id
1 'polypeptide(L)'
;MPLSRRFFFALAAGAGIATLAPRVHAIGGASQFRIGHLELGERSNPRPTALRRLLWEIEKRTSIDAAREPVPVTLGAADLHETPFLYLAGDREFAMPSERELERLRRFLTYGGFLLIDSAEGSTGGAFDRSVRQLLGSSILGRGERLRLVPRDHVIYKTFYILEAPVGRLAVSPAMEGVFLDDRLAVAYVQNDLGGAWERDDFGNFRFRCEPGGERQREMSFRLGVNLAMYALTLDYKEDQVHVPFIMRRRRWRPDDGATPAGPREGRGR
;
A
#
# COMPACT_ATOMS: atom_id res chain seq x y z
N MET A 1 -47.06 74.29 6.71
CA MET A 1 -46.53 73.71 5.48
C MET A 1 -45.18 73.11 5.72
N PRO A 2 -44.83 72.03 5.30
CA PRO A 2 -45.51 70.79 4.83
C PRO A 2 -44.98 69.48 5.46
N LEU A 3 -45.85 68.51 5.45
CA LEU A 3 -45.66 67.04 5.23
C LEU A 3 -44.52 66.24 5.87
N SER A 4 -44.88 65.56 6.91
CA SER A 4 -44.23 64.42 7.54
C SER A 4 -44.40 63.13 6.68
N ARG A 5 -43.36 62.54 6.35
CA ARG A 5 -43.35 61.18 5.80
C ARG A 5 -43.02 60.14 6.87
N ARG A 6 -44.02 59.40 7.29
CA ARG A 6 -43.95 58.31 8.22
C ARG A 6 -43.36 57.08 7.43
N PHE A 7 -42.18 56.63 7.79
CA PHE A 7 -41.66 55.40 7.38
C PHE A 7 -42.20 54.22 8.19
N PHE A 8 -42.94 53.34 7.55
CA PHE A 8 -43.36 52.08 8.10
C PHE A 8 -42.15 51.12 8.00
N PHE A 9 -41.61 50.69 9.14
CA PHE A 9 -40.72 49.53 9.21
C PHE A 9 -41.57 48.31 9.42
N ALA A 10 -41.71 47.48 8.39
CA ALA A 10 -42.23 46.13 8.50
C ALA A 10 -41.11 45.21 8.99
N LEU A 11 -41.24 44.65 10.17
CA LEU A 11 -40.35 43.67 10.75
C LEU A 11 -40.69 42.32 10.11
N ALA A 12 -39.88 41.87 9.14
CA ALA A 12 -39.96 40.53 8.61
C ALA A 12 -39.12 39.59 9.51
N ALA A 13 -39.78 38.82 10.35
CA ALA A 13 -39.16 37.72 11.08
C ALA A 13 -38.78 36.60 10.13
N GLY A 14 -37.54 36.60 9.69
CA GLY A 14 -36.96 35.48 8.92
C GLY A 14 -36.64 34.32 9.85
N ALA A 15 -37.49 33.28 9.84
CA ALA A 15 -37.16 32.00 10.45
C ALA A 15 -35.97 31.37 9.65
N GLY A 16 -34.79 31.44 10.23
CA GLY A 16 -33.62 30.77 9.69
C GLY A 16 -33.79 29.23 9.78
N ILE A 17 -34.14 28.61 8.68
CA ILE A 17 -34.01 27.15 8.52
C ILE A 17 -32.50 26.86 8.47
N ALA A 18 -31.94 26.44 9.61
CA ALA A 18 -30.60 25.84 9.64
C ALA A 18 -30.68 24.52 8.88
N THR A 19 -30.33 24.55 7.61
CA THR A 19 -30.08 23.33 6.83
C THR A 19 -28.88 22.66 7.45
N LEU A 20 -29.13 21.56 8.17
CA LEU A 20 -28.11 20.57 8.52
C LEU A 20 -27.57 20.01 7.21
N ALA A 21 -26.59 20.69 6.63
CA ALA A 21 -25.80 20.10 5.55
C ALA A 21 -25.18 18.82 6.10
N PRO A 22 -25.42 17.66 5.47
CA PRO A 22 -24.71 16.45 5.87
C PRO A 22 -23.22 16.78 5.76
N ARG A 23 -22.46 16.56 6.82
CA ARG A 23 -21.01 16.61 6.78
C ARG A 23 -20.60 15.57 5.74
N VAL A 24 -20.30 16.02 4.55
CA VAL A 24 -19.55 15.24 3.57
C VAL A 24 -18.23 14.95 4.26
N HIS A 25 -18.07 13.73 4.77
CA HIS A 25 -16.78 13.26 5.19
C HIS A 25 -15.92 13.34 3.93
N ALA A 26 -14.94 14.24 3.97
CA ALA A 26 -13.96 14.30 2.90
C ALA A 26 -13.38 12.89 2.73
N ILE A 27 -13.43 12.38 1.52
CA ILE A 27 -12.91 11.07 1.08
C ILE A 27 -11.36 11.00 1.22
N GLY A 28 -10.75 11.84 2.05
CA GLY A 28 -9.30 11.98 2.19
C GLY A 28 -8.62 10.87 3.00
N GLY A 29 -9.31 10.17 3.88
CA GLY A 29 -8.68 9.13 4.71
C GLY A 29 -8.57 7.77 4.03
N ALA A 30 -9.39 7.48 3.02
CA ALA A 30 -9.40 6.22 2.28
C ALA A 30 -8.43 6.21 1.09
N SER A 31 -7.81 7.34 0.74
CA SER A 31 -6.91 7.48 -0.41
C SER A 31 -5.44 7.66 -0.04
N GLN A 32 -5.09 7.69 1.25
CA GLN A 32 -3.71 7.83 1.68
C GLN A 32 -2.93 6.53 1.49
N PHE A 33 -1.74 6.64 0.93
CA PHE A 33 -0.80 5.52 0.87
C PHE A 33 -0.36 5.11 2.27
N ARG A 34 -0.52 3.84 2.62
CA ARG A 34 -0.16 3.26 3.91
C ARG A 34 0.83 2.13 3.72
N ILE A 35 1.78 2.01 4.65
CA ILE A 35 2.66 0.85 4.75
C ILE A 35 2.23 0.06 5.97
N GLY A 36 1.87 -1.22 5.78
CA GLY A 36 1.63 -2.15 6.85
C GLY A 36 2.93 -2.73 7.36
N HIS A 37 3.24 -2.55 8.63
CA HIS A 37 4.32 -3.27 9.28
C HIS A 37 3.81 -4.66 9.67
N LEU A 38 4.27 -5.70 8.96
CA LEU A 38 3.86 -7.09 9.21
C LEU A 38 4.57 -7.64 10.44
N GLU A 39 3.81 -8.03 11.44
CA GLU A 39 4.31 -8.59 12.69
C GLU A 39 4.24 -10.12 12.65
N LEU A 40 5.42 -10.77 12.66
CA LEU A 40 5.59 -12.20 12.80
C LEU A 40 6.34 -12.51 14.11
N GLY A 41 5.63 -12.37 15.26
CA GLY A 41 6.17 -12.56 16.60
C GLY A 41 6.55 -11.26 17.32
N GLU A 42 6.96 -11.38 18.58
CA GLU A 42 7.12 -10.25 19.51
C GLU A 42 8.24 -9.25 19.17
N ARG A 43 9.17 -9.60 18.29
CA ARG A 43 10.34 -8.77 17.94
C ARG A 43 10.51 -8.59 16.45
N SER A 44 9.39 -8.40 15.75
CA SER A 44 9.37 -8.29 14.28
C SER A 44 9.79 -6.91 13.75
N ASN A 45 10.22 -5.98 14.60
CA ASN A 45 10.61 -4.64 14.17
C ASN A 45 11.97 -4.19 14.72
N PRO A 46 13.09 -4.58 14.09
CA PRO A 46 14.42 -4.12 14.52
C PRO A 46 14.69 -2.65 14.20
N ARG A 47 13.81 -1.99 13.42
CA ARG A 47 13.94 -0.61 12.91
C ARG A 47 12.65 0.18 13.11
N PRO A 48 12.27 0.52 14.37
CA PRO A 48 10.93 1.01 14.71
C PRO A 48 10.57 2.37 14.08
N THR A 49 11.52 3.25 13.80
CA THR A 49 11.25 4.58 13.22
C THR A 49 11.45 4.64 11.71
N ALA A 50 11.98 3.57 11.10
CA ALA A 50 12.39 3.53 9.70
C ALA A 50 11.23 3.83 8.73
N LEU A 51 10.10 3.17 8.91
CA LEU A 51 8.94 3.33 8.02
C LEU A 51 8.31 4.72 8.12
N ARG A 52 8.26 5.31 9.32
CA ARG A 52 7.80 6.70 9.50
C ARG A 52 8.67 7.65 8.66
N ARG A 53 9.98 7.44 8.69
CA ARG A 53 10.90 8.25 7.89
C ARG A 53 10.71 8.01 6.40
N LEU A 54 10.53 6.77 5.96
CA LEU A 54 10.28 6.46 4.56
C LEU A 54 8.98 7.10 4.06
N LEU A 55 7.87 7.01 4.82
CA LEU A 55 6.60 7.65 4.48
C LEU A 55 6.75 9.16 4.30
N TRP A 56 7.48 9.82 5.20
CA TRP A 56 7.80 11.25 5.07
C TRP A 56 8.61 11.56 3.79
N GLU A 57 9.58 10.72 3.43
CA GLU A 57 10.36 10.90 2.20
C GLU A 57 9.50 10.69 0.94
N ILE A 58 8.58 9.73 0.96
CA ILE A 58 7.62 9.50 -0.13
C ILE A 58 6.76 10.74 -0.34
N GLU A 59 6.15 11.27 0.72
CA GLU A 59 5.35 12.49 0.66
C GLU A 59 6.14 13.70 0.14
N LYS A 60 7.39 13.85 0.60
CA LYS A 60 8.27 14.96 0.21
C LYS A 60 8.78 14.90 -1.22
N ARG A 61 8.98 13.70 -1.76
CA ARG A 61 9.64 13.50 -3.06
C ARG A 61 8.67 13.24 -4.20
N THR A 62 7.40 12.94 -3.86
CA THR A 62 6.38 12.57 -4.83
C THR A 62 5.10 13.37 -4.57
N SER A 63 4.07 13.16 -5.40
CA SER A 63 2.72 13.68 -5.17
C SER A 63 1.82 12.73 -4.39
N ILE A 64 2.38 11.66 -3.82
CA ILE A 64 1.63 10.68 -3.03
C ILE A 64 1.28 11.30 -1.68
N ASP A 65 -0.02 11.32 -1.34
CA ASP A 65 -0.48 11.58 0.01
C ASP A 65 -0.22 10.33 0.87
N ALA A 66 0.81 10.37 1.71
CA ALA A 66 1.24 9.25 2.53
C ALA A 66 0.81 9.42 3.99
N ALA A 67 0.41 8.33 4.63
CA ALA A 67 0.16 8.31 6.06
C ALA A 67 1.44 8.67 6.84
N ARG A 68 1.27 9.31 8.00
CA ARG A 68 2.41 9.71 8.83
C ARG A 68 3.05 8.55 9.59
N GLU A 69 2.25 7.53 9.89
CA GLU A 69 2.68 6.37 10.67
C GLU A 69 2.37 5.08 9.91
N PRO A 70 3.25 4.07 10.00
CA PRO A 70 2.93 2.74 9.53
C PRO A 70 1.81 2.12 10.35
N VAL A 71 1.10 1.18 9.77
CA VAL A 71 0.02 0.44 10.44
C VAL A 71 0.57 -0.92 10.89
N PRO A 72 0.52 -1.30 12.16
CA PRO A 72 0.84 -2.65 12.57
C PRO A 72 -0.19 -3.63 12.00
N VAL A 73 0.28 -4.70 11.38
CA VAL A 73 -0.56 -5.67 10.67
C VAL A 73 -0.15 -7.08 11.06
N THR A 74 -1.12 -7.93 11.32
CA THR A 74 -0.93 -9.38 11.48
C THR A 74 -1.61 -10.12 10.34
N LEU A 75 -1.12 -11.31 9.98
CA LEU A 75 -1.76 -12.14 8.95
C LEU A 75 -3.16 -12.60 9.34
N GLY A 76 -3.49 -12.54 10.65
CA GLY A 76 -4.82 -12.83 11.19
C GLY A 76 -5.81 -11.68 11.05
N ALA A 77 -5.39 -10.46 10.77
CA ALA A 77 -6.23 -9.28 10.73
C ALA A 77 -7.30 -9.36 9.62
N ALA A 78 -8.51 -8.86 9.92
CA ALA A 78 -9.60 -8.88 8.94
C ALA A 78 -9.40 -7.87 7.80
N ASP A 79 -8.69 -6.79 8.10
CA ASP A 79 -8.42 -5.62 7.26
C ASP A 79 -7.06 -5.68 6.53
N LEU A 80 -6.43 -6.86 6.49
CA LEU A 80 -5.15 -7.07 5.81
C LEU A 80 -5.11 -6.47 4.40
N HIS A 81 -6.23 -6.52 3.67
CA HIS A 81 -6.34 -6.02 2.30
C HIS A 81 -6.48 -4.48 2.19
N GLU A 82 -6.71 -3.79 3.29
CA GLU A 82 -6.78 -2.32 3.30
C GLU A 82 -5.39 -1.67 3.21
N THR A 83 -4.33 -2.47 3.38
CA THR A 83 -2.95 -2.01 3.33
C THR A 83 -2.18 -2.81 2.27
N PRO A 84 -2.23 -2.40 0.99
CA PRO A 84 -1.70 -3.18 -0.12
C PRO A 84 -0.17 -3.30 -0.14
N PHE A 85 0.55 -2.48 0.64
CA PHE A 85 2.00 -2.56 0.82
C PHE A 85 2.31 -3.04 2.24
N LEU A 86 2.87 -4.25 2.35
CA LEU A 86 3.37 -4.80 3.62
C LEU A 86 4.90 -4.74 3.66
N TYR A 87 5.42 -4.49 4.85
CA TYR A 87 6.85 -4.50 5.15
C TYR A 87 7.12 -5.47 6.30
N LEU A 88 7.99 -6.43 6.07
CA LEU A 88 8.51 -7.36 7.06
C LEU A 88 10.01 -7.14 7.23
N ALA A 89 10.46 -6.79 8.42
CA ALA A 89 11.89 -6.71 8.72
C ALA A 89 12.27 -7.64 9.84
N GLY A 90 13.53 -8.09 9.87
CA GLY A 90 14.03 -8.92 10.93
C GLY A 90 15.54 -9.04 10.95
N ASP A 91 16.06 -9.34 12.13
CA ASP A 91 17.48 -9.57 12.43
C ASP A 91 17.75 -10.95 13.05
N ARG A 92 16.71 -11.81 13.10
CA ARG A 92 16.73 -13.15 13.70
C ARG A 92 15.63 -14.02 13.13
N GLU A 93 15.67 -15.29 13.47
CA GLU A 93 14.59 -16.22 13.12
C GLU A 93 13.23 -15.76 13.67
N PHE A 94 12.18 -16.12 12.96
CA PHE A 94 10.79 -15.94 13.38
C PHE A 94 10.00 -17.25 13.26
N ALA A 95 8.95 -17.37 14.08
CA ALA A 95 8.06 -18.53 14.02
C ALA A 95 7.27 -18.55 12.71
N MET A 96 7.18 -19.70 12.06
CA MET A 96 6.38 -19.84 10.85
C MET A 96 4.90 -19.59 11.17
N PRO A 97 4.23 -18.76 10.35
CA PRO A 97 2.80 -18.58 10.47
C PRO A 97 2.04 -19.91 10.30
N SER A 98 0.86 -19.99 10.89
CA SER A 98 -0.04 -21.12 10.71
C SER A 98 -0.47 -21.27 9.25
N GLU A 99 -0.94 -22.45 8.83
CA GLU A 99 -1.42 -22.70 7.46
C GLU A 99 -2.53 -21.71 7.06
N ARG A 100 -3.40 -21.34 8.00
CA ARG A 100 -4.45 -20.35 7.76
C ARG A 100 -3.91 -18.94 7.49
N GLU A 101 -2.87 -18.53 8.20
CA GLU A 101 -2.20 -17.25 8.01
C GLU A 101 -1.41 -17.26 6.69
N LEU A 102 -0.77 -18.36 6.39
CA LEU A 102 -0.09 -18.58 5.12
C LEU A 102 -1.06 -18.47 3.94
N GLU A 103 -2.24 -19.09 4.01
CA GLU A 103 -3.25 -18.98 2.96
C GLU A 103 -3.77 -17.54 2.81
N ARG A 104 -3.86 -16.77 3.92
CA ARG A 104 -4.20 -15.35 3.85
C ARG A 104 -3.12 -14.52 3.16
N LEU A 105 -1.84 -14.76 3.49
CA LEU A 105 -0.71 -14.13 2.83
C LEU A 105 -0.72 -14.43 1.33
N ARG A 106 -0.95 -15.69 0.95
CA ARG A 106 -1.09 -16.09 -0.44
C ARG A 106 -2.20 -15.30 -1.15
N ARG A 107 -3.39 -15.25 -0.57
CA ARG A 107 -4.50 -14.47 -1.12
C ARG A 107 -4.15 -13.01 -1.26
N PHE A 108 -3.57 -12.42 -0.22
CA PHE A 108 -3.10 -11.05 -0.25
C PHE A 108 -2.17 -10.80 -1.43
N LEU A 109 -1.15 -11.63 -1.61
CA LEU A 109 -0.21 -11.53 -2.73
C LEU A 109 -0.88 -11.79 -4.08
N THR A 110 -1.77 -12.77 -4.19
CA THR A 110 -2.47 -13.11 -5.44
C THR A 110 -3.40 -11.96 -5.90
N TYR A 111 -4.03 -11.27 -4.96
CA TYR A 111 -4.98 -10.18 -5.26
C TYR A 111 -4.35 -8.78 -5.25
N GLY A 112 -3.09 -8.64 -5.61
CA GLY A 112 -2.45 -7.35 -5.85
C GLY A 112 -1.56 -6.85 -4.73
N GLY A 113 -1.60 -7.46 -3.55
CA GLY A 113 -0.74 -7.08 -2.44
C GLY A 113 0.75 -7.21 -2.76
N PHE A 114 1.55 -6.34 -2.17
CA PHE A 114 3.00 -6.32 -2.30
C PHE A 114 3.65 -6.47 -0.93
N LEU A 115 4.65 -7.36 -0.83
CA LEU A 115 5.43 -7.58 0.38
C LEU A 115 6.89 -7.23 0.16
N LEU A 116 7.39 -6.23 0.89
CA LEU A 116 8.81 -5.96 1.02
C LEU A 116 9.35 -6.69 2.27
N ILE A 117 10.36 -7.53 2.07
CA ILE A 117 11.11 -8.17 3.15
C ILE A 117 12.50 -7.55 3.20
N ASP A 118 12.91 -7.12 4.40
CA ASP A 118 14.18 -6.43 4.65
C ASP A 118 14.97 -7.12 5.76
N SER A 119 16.12 -7.70 5.40
CA SER A 119 17.00 -8.32 6.39
C SER A 119 17.91 -7.28 7.04
N ALA A 120 17.82 -7.19 8.35
CA ALA A 120 18.69 -6.38 9.19
C ALA A 120 19.86 -7.18 9.79
N GLU A 121 20.09 -8.44 9.38
CA GLU A 121 21.15 -9.31 9.92
C GLU A 121 22.57 -8.86 9.56
N GLY A 122 22.72 -8.13 8.44
CA GLY A 122 24.05 -7.71 7.98
C GLY A 122 24.88 -8.80 7.31
N SER A 123 24.27 -9.96 7.01
CA SER A 123 24.89 -11.08 6.33
C SER A 123 23.86 -11.89 5.54
N THR A 124 24.31 -12.68 4.57
CA THR A 124 23.48 -13.67 3.87
C THR A 124 23.52 -15.00 4.63
N GLY A 125 22.44 -15.78 4.53
CA GLY A 125 22.36 -17.12 5.14
C GLY A 125 22.18 -17.15 6.64
N GLY A 126 21.82 -16.02 7.26
CA GLY A 126 21.54 -15.91 8.69
C GLY A 126 20.22 -16.57 9.11
N ALA A 127 19.83 -16.37 10.35
CA ALA A 127 18.65 -17.01 10.93
C ALA A 127 17.35 -16.43 10.32
N PHE A 128 17.29 -15.11 10.12
CA PHE A 128 16.19 -14.46 9.44
C PHE A 128 16.09 -14.90 7.97
N ASP A 129 17.21 -14.92 7.24
CA ASP A 129 17.25 -15.37 5.85
C ASP A 129 16.71 -16.81 5.71
N ARG A 130 17.09 -17.72 6.61
CA ARG A 130 16.54 -19.09 6.61
C ARG A 130 15.03 -19.11 6.84
N SER A 131 14.52 -18.32 7.78
CA SER A 131 13.08 -18.22 8.04
C SER A 131 12.34 -17.62 6.84
N VAL A 132 12.89 -16.60 6.18
CA VAL A 132 12.34 -16.03 4.94
C VAL A 132 12.28 -17.06 3.83
N ARG A 133 13.36 -17.82 3.60
CA ARG A 133 13.38 -18.87 2.58
C ARG A 133 12.41 -20.00 2.89
N GLN A 134 12.24 -20.35 4.15
CA GLN A 134 11.24 -21.33 4.58
C GLN A 134 9.81 -20.78 4.36
N LEU A 135 9.56 -19.55 4.72
CA LEU A 135 8.28 -18.86 4.49
C LEU A 135 7.91 -18.86 3.00
N LEU A 136 8.82 -18.41 2.15
CA LEU A 136 8.59 -18.27 0.71
C LEU A 136 8.74 -19.59 -0.07
N GLY A 137 9.40 -20.59 0.50
CA GLY A 137 9.53 -21.93 -0.08
C GLY A 137 8.42 -22.90 0.30
N SER A 138 7.57 -22.51 1.28
CA SER A 138 6.40 -23.30 1.65
C SER A 138 5.37 -23.30 0.50
N SER A 139 4.45 -24.26 0.51
CA SER A 139 3.41 -24.44 -0.52
C SER A 139 2.46 -23.23 -0.67
N ILE A 140 2.73 -22.14 0.05
CA ILE A 140 1.97 -20.89 0.04
C ILE A 140 1.80 -20.29 -1.35
N LEU A 141 2.89 -20.29 -2.13
CA LEU A 141 2.95 -19.56 -3.39
C LEU A 141 2.55 -20.42 -4.60
N GLY A 142 2.12 -21.67 -4.37
CA GLY A 142 1.74 -22.56 -5.44
C GLY A 142 2.91 -23.39 -5.99
N ARG A 143 2.61 -24.27 -6.96
CA ARG A 143 3.63 -25.13 -7.59
C ARG A 143 4.43 -24.29 -8.60
N GLY A 144 5.69 -24.02 -8.27
CA GLY A 144 6.63 -23.38 -9.18
C GLY A 144 7.08 -21.98 -8.80
N GLU A 145 6.38 -21.31 -7.91
CA GLU A 145 6.78 -19.99 -7.42
C GLU A 145 7.94 -20.13 -6.43
N ARG A 146 9.08 -19.54 -6.76
CA ARG A 146 10.29 -19.58 -5.94
C ARG A 146 10.93 -18.21 -5.86
N LEU A 147 11.65 -17.98 -4.76
CA LEU A 147 12.53 -16.83 -4.63
C LEU A 147 13.61 -16.89 -5.73
N ARG A 148 13.68 -15.86 -6.56
CA ARG A 148 14.64 -15.73 -7.67
C ARG A 148 15.20 -14.32 -7.74
N LEU A 149 16.33 -14.15 -8.39
CA LEU A 149 16.92 -12.82 -8.58
C LEU A 149 15.97 -11.91 -9.38
N VAL A 150 15.79 -10.69 -8.92
CA VAL A 150 15.10 -9.64 -9.69
C VAL A 150 16.06 -9.12 -10.75
N PRO A 151 15.71 -9.20 -12.05
CA PRO A 151 16.58 -8.73 -13.13
C PRO A 151 16.93 -7.24 -12.96
N ARG A 152 18.15 -6.83 -13.32
CA ARG A 152 18.61 -5.44 -13.19
C ARG A 152 17.83 -4.46 -14.05
N ASP A 153 17.24 -4.93 -15.13
CA ASP A 153 16.38 -4.14 -16.02
C ASP A 153 14.91 -4.10 -15.59
N HIS A 154 14.55 -4.79 -14.49
CA HIS A 154 13.21 -4.79 -13.96
C HIS A 154 12.73 -3.38 -13.63
N VAL A 155 11.45 -3.12 -13.90
CA VAL A 155 10.83 -1.80 -13.75
C VAL A 155 10.98 -1.21 -12.33
N ILE A 156 11.08 -2.04 -11.28
CA ILE A 156 11.24 -1.60 -9.89
C ILE A 156 12.47 -0.71 -9.67
N TYR A 157 13.52 -0.89 -10.47
CA TYR A 157 14.72 -0.07 -10.39
C TYR A 157 14.60 1.28 -11.13
N LYS A 158 13.49 1.52 -11.82
CA LYS A 158 13.27 2.73 -12.64
C LYS A 158 11.84 3.26 -12.60
N THR A 159 11.08 2.88 -11.58
CA THR A 159 9.67 3.31 -11.42
C THR A 159 9.56 4.82 -11.22
N PHE A 160 10.46 5.42 -10.45
CA PHE A 160 10.55 6.85 -10.20
C PHE A 160 11.99 7.37 -10.32
N TYR A 161 12.93 6.71 -9.67
CA TYR A 161 14.37 6.96 -9.79
C TYR A 161 15.02 5.84 -10.59
N ILE A 162 16.08 6.18 -11.34
CA ILE A 162 16.91 5.17 -12.03
C ILE A 162 17.98 4.68 -11.05
N LEU A 163 17.94 3.39 -10.76
CA LEU A 163 18.84 2.70 -9.84
C LEU A 163 19.47 1.49 -10.54
N GLU A 164 20.71 1.16 -10.17
CA GLU A 164 21.44 0.03 -10.75
C GLU A 164 21.43 -1.22 -9.88
N ALA A 165 21.16 -1.05 -8.57
CA ALA A 165 21.20 -2.13 -7.60
C ALA A 165 20.33 -1.82 -6.38
N PRO A 166 19.93 -2.84 -5.57
CA PRO A 166 19.30 -2.63 -4.29
C PRO A 166 20.34 -2.08 -3.30
N VAL A 167 20.13 -0.88 -2.79
CA VAL A 167 21.05 -0.20 -1.88
C VAL A 167 20.36 0.01 -0.53
N GLY A 168 20.96 -0.50 0.54
CA GLY A 168 20.52 -0.32 1.92
C GLY A 168 21.63 0.30 2.80
N ARG A 169 21.53 0.11 4.10
CA ARG A 169 22.55 0.54 5.06
C ARG A 169 23.90 -0.16 4.81
N LEU A 170 23.83 -1.41 4.43
CA LEU A 170 24.98 -2.26 4.14
C LEU A 170 25.00 -2.65 2.66
N ALA A 171 26.14 -3.12 2.20
CA ALA A 171 26.33 -3.70 0.88
C ALA A 171 26.55 -5.22 1.01
N VAL A 172 25.53 -5.93 1.53
CA VAL A 172 25.58 -7.39 1.77
C VAL A 172 25.33 -8.17 0.48
N SER A 173 24.30 -7.76 -0.27
CA SER A 173 23.93 -8.42 -1.53
C SER A 173 23.88 -7.39 -2.67
N PRO A 174 24.50 -7.70 -3.83
CA PRO A 174 24.43 -6.85 -5.00
C PRO A 174 23.11 -6.96 -5.76
N ALA A 175 22.21 -7.87 -5.34
CA ALA A 175 20.96 -8.16 -6.01
C ALA A 175 19.79 -8.22 -5.01
N MET A 176 18.62 -7.86 -5.49
CA MET A 176 17.34 -8.15 -4.85
C MET A 176 16.87 -9.52 -5.30
N GLU A 177 16.29 -10.28 -4.40
CA GLU A 177 15.55 -11.49 -4.71
C GLU A 177 14.05 -11.18 -4.64
N GLY A 178 13.22 -11.99 -5.25
CA GLY A 178 11.78 -11.79 -5.18
C GLY A 178 10.97 -12.98 -5.68
N VAL A 179 9.69 -12.92 -5.40
CA VAL A 179 8.70 -13.88 -5.90
C VAL A 179 7.82 -13.17 -6.90
N PHE A 180 7.65 -13.82 -8.05
CA PHE A 180 6.80 -13.32 -9.12
C PHE A 180 5.54 -14.18 -9.18
N LEU A 181 4.40 -13.52 -9.21
CA LEU A 181 3.11 -14.14 -9.51
C LEU A 181 2.72 -13.63 -10.89
N ASP A 182 2.61 -14.57 -11.83
CA ASP A 182 2.61 -14.27 -13.25
C ASP A 182 3.86 -13.43 -13.60
N ASP A 183 3.72 -12.25 -14.19
CA ASP A 183 4.84 -11.36 -14.52
C ASP A 183 5.03 -10.24 -13.46
N ARG A 184 4.30 -10.27 -12.35
CA ARG A 184 4.30 -9.27 -11.31
C ARG A 184 5.23 -9.68 -10.16
N LEU A 185 6.16 -8.80 -9.78
CA LEU A 185 6.93 -8.97 -8.54
C LEU A 185 6.01 -8.72 -7.34
N ALA A 186 5.55 -9.80 -6.69
CA ALA A 186 4.66 -9.74 -5.54
C ALA A 186 5.41 -9.64 -4.20
N VAL A 187 6.61 -10.22 -4.13
CA VAL A 187 7.50 -10.13 -2.97
C VAL A 187 8.86 -9.63 -3.42
N ALA A 188 9.37 -8.60 -2.78
CA ALA A 188 10.75 -8.13 -2.90
C ALA A 188 11.52 -8.46 -1.62
N TYR A 189 12.66 -9.11 -1.72
CA TYR A 189 13.53 -9.44 -0.61
C TYR A 189 14.89 -8.76 -0.76
N VAL A 190 15.23 -7.89 0.20
CA VAL A 190 16.48 -7.12 0.25
C VAL A 190 17.26 -7.51 1.49
N GLN A 191 18.57 -7.79 1.34
CA GLN A 191 19.45 -8.22 2.44
C GLN A 191 20.41 -7.12 2.89
N ASN A 192 20.15 -5.86 2.49
CA ASN A 192 21.05 -4.73 2.71
C ASN A 192 20.63 -3.80 3.85
N ASP A 193 19.67 -4.20 4.72
CA ASP A 193 19.18 -3.41 5.85
C ASP A 193 18.68 -2.02 5.41
N LEU A 194 17.61 -2.01 4.61
CA LEU A 194 16.98 -0.76 4.16
C LEU A 194 16.51 0.08 5.35
N GLY A 195 15.81 -0.55 6.29
CA GLY A 195 15.32 0.09 7.49
C GLY A 195 16.44 0.73 8.31
N GLY A 196 17.61 0.09 8.38
CA GLY A 196 18.77 0.68 9.04
C GLY A 196 19.29 1.95 8.38
N ALA A 197 19.14 2.09 7.07
CA ALA A 197 19.46 3.33 6.37
C ALA A 197 18.46 4.46 6.69
N TRP A 198 17.23 4.13 7.01
CA TRP A 198 16.14 5.07 7.27
C TRP A 198 15.92 5.39 8.75
N GLU A 199 16.40 4.52 9.65
CA GLU A 199 16.21 4.61 11.11
C GLU A 199 16.74 5.89 11.69
N ARG A 200 15.95 6.53 12.58
CA ARG A 200 16.32 7.72 13.32
C ARG A 200 16.29 7.49 14.82
N ASP A 201 17.14 8.21 15.53
CA ASP A 201 17.10 8.30 16.98
C ASP A 201 16.05 9.33 17.46
N ASP A 202 15.86 9.43 18.78
CA ASP A 202 14.92 10.35 19.40
C ASP A 202 15.24 11.83 19.17
N PHE A 203 16.47 12.14 18.78
CA PHE A 203 16.95 13.48 18.44
C PHE A 203 16.77 13.81 16.95
N GLY A 204 16.28 12.83 16.15
CA GLY A 204 16.09 12.98 14.72
C GLY A 204 17.35 12.77 13.88
N ASN A 205 18.46 12.31 14.46
CA ASN A 205 19.65 11.92 13.70
C ASN A 205 19.49 10.51 13.13
N PHE A 206 20.24 10.19 12.07
CA PHE A 206 20.31 8.81 11.60
C PHE A 206 21.05 7.94 12.61
N ARG A 207 20.40 6.87 13.03
CA ARG A 207 20.91 5.98 14.09
C ARG A 207 22.13 5.18 13.65
N PHE A 208 22.21 4.82 12.37
CA PHE A 208 23.28 3.99 11.83
C PHE A 208 23.99 4.69 10.68
N ARG A 209 25.26 4.40 10.53
CA ARG A 209 26.01 4.79 9.33
C ARG A 209 25.69 3.83 8.19
N CYS A 210 25.70 4.34 6.97
CA CYS A 210 25.66 3.51 5.76
C CYS A 210 27.07 3.18 5.32
N GLU A 211 27.33 1.92 5.04
CA GLU A 211 28.66 1.44 4.71
C GLU A 211 28.64 0.58 3.43
N PRO A 212 29.60 0.80 2.53
CA PRO A 212 30.77 1.67 2.63
C PRO A 212 30.54 3.12 2.15
N GLY A 213 29.40 3.46 1.54
CA GLY A 213 29.20 4.68 0.74
C GLY A 213 28.60 5.89 1.48
N GLY A 214 28.44 5.81 2.82
CA GLY A 214 27.99 6.95 3.64
C GLY A 214 26.62 7.52 3.22
N GLU A 215 26.51 8.85 3.23
CA GLU A 215 25.23 9.54 2.96
C GLU A 215 24.75 9.39 1.50
N ARG A 216 25.66 9.20 0.55
CA ARG A 216 25.28 8.89 -0.83
C ARG A 216 24.56 7.54 -0.91
N GLN A 217 25.05 6.54 -0.18
CA GLN A 217 24.43 5.23 -0.10
C GLN A 217 23.04 5.31 0.56
N ARG A 218 22.91 6.10 1.63
CA ARG A 218 21.63 6.39 2.28
C ARG A 218 20.62 7.01 1.33
N GLU A 219 21.06 8.00 0.55
CA GLU A 219 20.20 8.63 -0.46
C GLU A 219 19.70 7.59 -1.49
N MET A 220 20.59 6.69 -1.96
CA MET A 220 20.17 5.61 -2.86
C MET A 220 19.16 4.64 -2.21
N SER A 221 19.31 4.38 -0.91
CA SER A 221 18.34 3.56 -0.15
C SER A 221 16.96 4.22 -0.07
N PHE A 222 16.88 5.54 0.15
CA PHE A 222 15.62 6.27 0.09
C PHE A 222 14.98 6.24 -1.31
N ARG A 223 15.80 6.41 -2.34
CA ARG A 223 15.32 6.30 -3.74
C ARG A 223 14.75 4.91 -4.03
N LEU A 224 15.37 3.86 -3.52
CA LEU A 224 14.83 2.52 -3.64
C LEU A 224 13.51 2.37 -2.89
N GLY A 225 13.40 2.89 -1.67
CA GLY A 225 12.16 2.90 -0.92
C GLY A 225 11.00 3.59 -1.66
N VAL A 226 11.29 4.75 -2.28
CA VAL A 226 10.31 5.45 -3.13
C VAL A 226 9.94 4.62 -4.34
N ASN A 227 10.90 4.00 -5.02
CA ASN A 227 10.63 3.14 -6.16
C ASN A 227 9.74 1.95 -5.80
N LEU A 228 9.98 1.31 -4.64
CA LEU A 228 9.18 0.20 -4.12
C LEU A 228 7.73 0.64 -3.87
N ALA A 229 7.53 1.81 -3.26
CA ALA A 229 6.20 2.37 -3.03
C ALA A 229 5.47 2.69 -4.34
N MET A 230 6.15 3.35 -5.27
CA MET A 230 5.59 3.67 -6.59
C MET A 230 5.25 2.41 -7.38
N TYR A 231 6.10 1.39 -7.30
CA TYR A 231 5.84 0.10 -7.94
C TYR A 231 4.57 -0.55 -7.39
N ALA A 232 4.43 -0.64 -6.06
CA ALA A 232 3.25 -1.21 -5.42
C ALA A 232 1.96 -0.47 -5.82
N LEU A 233 1.96 0.86 -5.82
CA LEU A 233 0.82 1.67 -6.24
C LEU A 233 0.43 1.47 -7.71
N THR A 234 1.42 1.26 -8.60
CA THR A 234 1.12 1.01 -10.03
C THR A 234 0.53 -0.38 -10.27
N LEU A 235 0.79 -1.32 -9.40
CA LEU A 235 0.18 -2.65 -9.44
C LEU A 235 -1.31 -2.59 -9.10
N ASP A 236 -1.64 -1.91 -8.01
CA ASP A 236 -3.01 -1.71 -7.54
C ASP A 236 -3.88 -1.04 -8.63
N TYR A 237 -3.37 0.02 -9.27
CA TYR A 237 -4.05 0.71 -10.36
C TYR A 237 -4.33 -0.18 -11.59
N LYS A 238 -3.44 -1.12 -11.94
CA LYS A 238 -3.65 -2.03 -13.08
C LYS A 238 -4.73 -3.06 -12.78
N GLU A 239 -4.81 -3.56 -11.57
CA GLU A 239 -5.84 -4.51 -11.18
C GLU A 239 -7.22 -3.86 -11.11
N ASP A 240 -7.35 -2.65 -10.59
CA ASP A 240 -8.59 -1.88 -10.63
C ASP A 240 -9.09 -1.68 -12.06
N GLN A 241 -8.22 -1.44 -13.03
CA GLN A 241 -8.62 -1.34 -14.43
C GLN A 241 -9.10 -2.66 -15.03
N VAL A 242 -8.59 -3.80 -14.60
CA VAL A 242 -9.05 -5.12 -15.05
C VAL A 242 -10.42 -5.46 -14.43
N HIS A 243 -10.67 -5.05 -13.19
CA HIS A 243 -11.94 -5.30 -12.50
C HIS A 243 -13.07 -4.39 -12.96
N VAL A 244 -12.79 -3.17 -13.40
CA VAL A 244 -13.81 -2.23 -13.90
C VAL A 244 -14.63 -2.82 -15.07
N PRO A 245 -14.06 -3.44 -16.12
CA PRO A 245 -14.85 -4.09 -17.17
C PRO A 245 -15.69 -5.27 -16.66
N PHE A 246 -15.18 -6.01 -15.65
CA PHE A 246 -15.90 -7.14 -15.07
C PHE A 246 -17.07 -6.70 -14.19
N ILE A 247 -16.87 -5.65 -13.38
CA ILE A 247 -17.92 -5.02 -12.58
C ILE A 247 -18.97 -4.37 -13.49
N MET A 248 -18.56 -3.71 -14.57
CA MET A 248 -19.46 -3.11 -15.55
C MET A 248 -20.24 -4.16 -16.33
N ARG A 249 -19.70 -5.35 -16.59
CA ARG A 249 -20.45 -6.48 -17.19
C ARG A 249 -21.50 -7.03 -16.23
N ARG A 250 -21.22 -7.09 -14.94
CA ARG A 250 -22.21 -7.51 -13.92
C ARG A 250 -23.27 -6.44 -13.64
N ARG A 251 -22.96 -5.16 -13.86
CA ARG A 251 -23.87 -4.01 -13.73
C ARG A 251 -24.54 -3.62 -15.06
N ARG A 252 -24.53 -4.44 -16.07
CA ARG A 252 -25.52 -4.29 -17.15
C ARG A 252 -26.87 -4.54 -16.54
N TRP A 253 -27.44 -3.46 -16.04
CA TRP A 253 -28.84 -3.34 -15.70
C TRP A 253 -29.63 -3.79 -16.91
N ARG A 254 -30.35 -4.91 -16.81
CA ARG A 254 -31.38 -5.24 -17.77
C ARG A 254 -32.52 -4.27 -17.49
N PRO A 255 -32.98 -3.47 -18.47
CA PRO A 255 -34.28 -2.83 -18.31
C PRO A 255 -35.29 -3.93 -18.05
N ASP A 256 -36.17 -3.70 -17.11
CA ASP A 256 -37.24 -4.61 -16.74
C ASP A 256 -37.94 -5.15 -17.98
N ASP A 257 -37.90 -6.45 -18.20
CA ASP A 257 -38.76 -7.17 -19.13
C ASP A 257 -40.22 -7.27 -18.61
N GLY A 258 -40.67 -6.29 -17.83
CA GLY A 258 -41.94 -6.24 -17.11
C GLY A 258 -42.92 -5.17 -17.54
N ALA A 259 -42.75 -4.52 -18.68
CA ALA A 259 -43.76 -3.62 -19.24
C ALA A 259 -44.25 -4.12 -20.61
N THR A 260 -45.15 -5.08 -20.60
CA THR A 260 -45.96 -5.35 -21.76
C THR A 260 -46.84 -4.12 -22.00
N PRO A 261 -46.76 -3.41 -23.13
CA PRO A 261 -47.69 -2.33 -23.44
C PRO A 261 -49.05 -2.94 -23.70
N ALA A 262 -50.03 -2.51 -22.93
CA ALA A 262 -51.44 -2.86 -23.15
C ALA A 262 -51.83 -2.43 -24.57
N GLY A 263 -52.13 -3.39 -25.41
CA GLY A 263 -52.67 -3.18 -26.76
C GLY A 263 -53.96 -2.38 -26.73
N PRO A 264 -54.27 -1.67 -27.83
CA PRO A 264 -55.48 -0.83 -27.93
C PRO A 264 -56.73 -1.68 -27.81
N ARG A 265 -57.65 -1.29 -26.88
CA ARG A 265 -58.99 -1.84 -26.80
C ARG A 265 -59.75 -1.47 -28.05
N GLU A 266 -59.97 -2.43 -28.91
CA GLU A 266 -60.99 -2.33 -29.98
C GLU A 266 -62.38 -2.10 -29.39
N GLY A 267 -62.95 -0.98 -29.70
CA GLY A 267 -64.32 -0.64 -29.41
C GLY A 267 -65.24 -1.51 -30.22
N ARG A 268 -66.05 -2.37 -29.60
CA ARG A 268 -67.25 -2.91 -30.19
C ARG A 268 -68.38 -1.91 -29.98
N GLY A 269 -68.71 -1.24 -31.07
CA GLY A 269 -69.99 -0.64 -31.19
C GLY A 269 -71.05 -1.68 -31.60
N ARG A 270 -72.07 -1.69 -30.88
CA ARG A 270 -73.51 -1.90 -31.04
C ARG A 270 -74.12 -2.56 -29.84
#